data_3e6f5a9b8e1ba5650545b906d076b663
#
_entry.id   3e6f5a9b8e1ba5650545b906d076b663
#
_cell.length_a   1.000
_cell.length_b   1.000
_cell.length_c   1.000
_cell.angle_alpha   90.00
_cell.angle_beta   90.00
_cell.angle_gamma   90.00
#
_symmetry.space_group_name_H-M   'P 1'
#
loop_
_entity.id
_entity.type
_entity.pdbx_description
1 polymer ?
#
loop_
_entity_poly.entity_id
_entity_poly.type
_entity_poly.pdbx_seq_one_letter_code
_entity_poly.pdbx_strand_id
1 'polypeptide(L)'
;MKGIFITFEGIEGSGKSTQTTLLCAALENLHYKVFRTHEPGGPPIAEEIRELLLNTKNKEMLPETELLLYSASRAQHTGEWILPALKDGKIVVCDRYYDSTFAYQGAARSLDMEFIRILTDFATYHTNPDLTFLLDLSVEEGRKRIKNRYPDRLESEKDEFHQCVRNQYLALAREYPERFVVLDGSLPKETIHNMVLTKVLDYIGAQCEL
;
A
#
# COMPACT_ATOMS: atom_id res chain seq x y z
N MET A 1 16.65 -9.75 -15.07
CA MET A 1 16.63 -8.87 -13.88
C MET A 1 15.78 -9.56 -12.83
N LYS A 2 16.17 -9.57 -11.56
CA LYS A 2 15.29 -9.97 -10.45
C LYS A 2 14.08 -9.04 -10.44
N GLY A 3 12.87 -9.55 -10.19
CA GLY A 3 11.68 -8.69 -10.04
C GLY A 3 11.86 -7.70 -8.88
N ILE A 4 11.27 -6.52 -9.01
CA ILE A 4 11.33 -5.45 -8.01
C ILE A 4 9.92 -5.21 -7.50
N PHE A 5 9.74 -5.10 -6.19
CA PHE A 5 8.45 -4.88 -5.58
C PHE A 5 8.37 -3.50 -4.92
N ILE A 6 7.49 -2.65 -5.44
CA ILE A 6 7.29 -1.26 -5.01
C ILE A 6 5.87 -1.09 -4.48
N THR A 7 5.73 -0.50 -3.29
CA THR A 7 4.43 -0.20 -2.70
C THR A 7 4.25 1.29 -2.44
N PHE A 8 3.00 1.72 -2.45
CA PHE A 8 2.59 3.09 -2.08
C PHE A 8 1.66 3.03 -0.90
N GLU A 9 1.99 3.77 0.15
CA GLU A 9 1.26 3.83 1.40
C GLU A 9 0.90 5.27 1.78
N GLY A 10 -0.03 5.41 2.71
CA GLY A 10 -0.54 6.70 3.21
C GLY A 10 -2.05 6.68 3.39
N ILE A 11 -2.59 7.70 4.05
CA ILE A 11 -4.03 7.83 4.29
C ILE A 11 -4.81 8.07 2.99
N GLU A 12 -6.13 8.08 3.08
CA GLU A 12 -7.01 8.39 1.96
C GLU A 12 -6.78 9.82 1.46
N GLY A 13 -6.87 10.00 0.13
CA GLY A 13 -6.62 11.32 -0.50
C GLY A 13 -5.14 11.70 -0.63
N SER A 14 -4.18 10.88 -0.14
CA SER A 14 -2.74 11.18 -0.23
C SER A 14 -2.17 11.14 -1.65
N GLY A 15 -2.88 10.53 -2.62
CA GLY A 15 -2.46 10.52 -4.02
C GLY A 15 -1.80 9.23 -4.50
N LYS A 16 -1.82 8.15 -3.72
CA LYS A 16 -1.23 6.84 -4.05
C LYS A 16 -1.59 6.34 -5.44
N SER A 17 -2.88 6.22 -5.74
CA SER A 17 -3.36 5.69 -7.03
C SER A 17 -2.94 6.57 -8.22
N THR A 18 -2.79 7.87 -8.01
CA THR A 18 -2.23 8.79 -9.02
C THR A 18 -0.76 8.48 -9.26
N GLN A 19 0.03 8.35 -8.20
CA GLN A 19 1.47 8.11 -8.30
C GLN A 19 1.77 6.71 -8.85
N THR A 20 1.01 5.68 -8.46
CA THR A 20 1.16 4.34 -9.06
C THR A 20 0.91 4.38 -10.57
N THR A 21 -0.11 5.11 -11.02
CA THR A 21 -0.42 5.27 -12.46
C THR A 21 0.72 5.96 -13.21
N LEU A 22 1.20 7.08 -12.67
CA LEU A 22 2.27 7.86 -13.29
C LEU A 22 3.59 7.07 -13.35
N LEU A 23 3.95 6.39 -12.25
CA LEU A 23 5.15 5.57 -12.19
C LEU A 23 5.10 4.43 -13.21
N CYS A 24 3.99 3.70 -13.29
CA CYS A 24 3.83 2.61 -14.25
C CYS A 24 4.01 3.12 -15.68
N ALA A 25 3.32 4.19 -16.06
CA ALA A 25 3.44 4.77 -17.39
C ALA A 25 4.88 5.22 -17.71
N ALA A 26 5.58 5.85 -16.76
CA ALA A 26 6.96 6.27 -16.96
C ALA A 26 7.92 5.07 -17.15
N LEU A 27 7.77 4.02 -16.34
CA LEU A 27 8.59 2.81 -16.45
C LEU A 27 8.32 2.03 -17.75
N GLU A 28 7.05 1.95 -18.18
CA GLU A 28 6.67 1.34 -19.46
C GLU A 28 7.27 2.11 -20.66
N ASN A 29 7.26 3.45 -20.62
CA ASN A 29 7.92 4.30 -21.63
C ASN A 29 9.44 4.08 -21.67
N LEU A 30 10.04 3.67 -20.55
CA LEU A 30 11.45 3.26 -20.46
C LEU A 30 11.66 1.78 -20.79
N HIS A 31 10.64 1.10 -21.34
CA HIS A 31 10.64 -0.30 -21.75
C HIS A 31 10.83 -1.33 -20.62
N TYR A 32 10.55 -0.97 -19.37
CA TYR A 32 10.47 -1.94 -18.28
C TYR A 32 9.17 -2.74 -18.35
N LYS A 33 9.22 -4.01 -17.93
CA LYS A 33 8.03 -4.84 -17.76
C LYS A 33 7.39 -4.50 -16.40
N VAL A 34 6.24 -3.86 -16.41
CA VAL A 34 5.53 -3.42 -15.20
C VAL A 34 4.29 -4.28 -14.97
N PHE A 35 3.98 -4.54 -13.70
CA PHE A 35 2.73 -5.11 -13.26
C PHE A 35 2.13 -4.23 -12.18
N ARG A 36 1.03 -3.55 -12.50
CA ARG A 36 0.32 -2.68 -11.57
C ARG A 36 -0.79 -3.44 -10.86
N THR A 37 -0.91 -3.27 -9.54
CA THR A 37 -1.95 -3.90 -8.73
C THR A 37 -2.31 -3.06 -7.50
N HIS A 38 -3.22 -3.56 -6.64
CA HIS A 38 -3.67 -2.87 -5.43
C HIS A 38 -4.14 -3.85 -4.36
N GLU A 39 -4.21 -3.39 -3.11
CA GLU A 39 -4.82 -4.10 -1.99
C GLU A 39 -5.82 -3.23 -1.21
N PRO A 40 -6.85 -3.85 -0.60
CA PRO A 40 -7.25 -5.25 -0.80
C PRO A 40 -7.79 -5.46 -2.21
N GLY A 41 -7.70 -6.69 -2.74
CA GLY A 41 -8.21 -7.02 -4.07
C GLY A 41 -7.14 -7.59 -5.00
N GLY A 42 -7.34 -7.44 -6.31
CA GLY A 42 -6.50 -7.99 -7.36
C GLY A 42 -7.13 -9.23 -8.01
N PRO A 43 -6.75 -10.48 -7.64
CA PRO A 43 -7.38 -11.68 -8.14
C PRO A 43 -8.88 -11.77 -7.79
N PRO A 44 -9.69 -12.53 -8.54
CA PRO A 44 -11.15 -12.58 -8.33
C PRO A 44 -11.57 -12.88 -6.89
N ILE A 45 -10.98 -13.87 -6.23
CA ILE A 45 -11.27 -14.19 -4.83
C ILE A 45 -10.91 -13.02 -3.89
N ALA A 46 -9.79 -12.37 -4.14
CA ALA A 46 -9.37 -11.21 -3.34
C ALA A 46 -10.29 -10.00 -3.55
N GLU A 47 -10.87 -9.81 -4.77
CA GLU A 47 -11.89 -8.79 -5.03
C GLU A 47 -13.21 -9.08 -4.32
N GLU A 48 -13.67 -10.33 -4.26
CA GLU A 48 -14.84 -10.70 -3.47
C GLU A 48 -14.66 -10.36 -1.99
N ILE A 49 -13.47 -10.63 -1.45
CA ILE A 49 -13.12 -10.24 -0.07
C ILE A 49 -13.09 -8.70 0.08
N ARG A 50 -12.56 -7.98 -0.91
CA ARG A 50 -12.58 -6.51 -0.94
C ARG A 50 -14.00 -5.96 -0.85
N GLU A 51 -14.95 -6.52 -1.60
CA GLU A 51 -16.35 -6.11 -1.53
C GLU A 51 -16.92 -6.25 -0.13
N LEU A 52 -16.61 -7.35 0.58
CA LEU A 52 -17.02 -7.54 1.99
C LEU A 52 -16.39 -6.48 2.90
N LEU A 53 -15.09 -6.23 2.75
CA LEU A 53 -14.31 -5.32 3.60
C LEU A 53 -14.78 -3.85 3.48
N LEU A 54 -15.06 -3.39 2.26
CA LEU A 54 -15.35 -1.99 1.98
C LEU A 54 -16.84 -1.64 2.04
N ASN A 55 -17.72 -2.65 2.09
CA ASN A 55 -19.16 -2.44 2.08
C ASN A 55 -19.64 -1.73 3.36
N THR A 56 -20.22 -0.55 3.19
CA THR A 56 -20.74 0.27 4.29
C THR A 56 -21.91 -0.35 5.06
N LYS A 57 -22.50 -1.44 4.54
CA LYS A 57 -23.53 -2.22 5.26
C LYS A 57 -22.95 -3.10 6.36
N ASN A 58 -21.66 -3.44 6.27
CA ASN A 58 -20.97 -4.34 7.20
C ASN A 58 -20.36 -3.56 8.38
N LYS A 59 -21.12 -2.65 9.00
CA LYS A 59 -20.66 -1.81 10.12
C LYS A 59 -20.33 -2.59 11.39
N GLU A 60 -20.92 -3.79 11.54
CA GLU A 60 -20.75 -4.66 12.69
C GLU A 60 -19.55 -5.60 12.56
N MET A 61 -18.75 -5.45 11.49
CA MET A 61 -17.54 -6.24 11.29
C MET A 61 -16.57 -6.00 12.46
N LEU A 62 -16.24 -7.07 13.17
CA LEU A 62 -15.29 -7.03 14.28
C LEU A 62 -13.87 -6.79 13.79
N PRO A 63 -13.00 -6.12 14.58
CA PRO A 63 -11.61 -5.86 14.21
C PRO A 63 -10.81 -7.11 13.81
N GLU A 64 -11.02 -8.23 14.53
CA GLU A 64 -10.36 -9.50 14.23
C GLU A 64 -10.82 -10.07 12.88
N THR A 65 -12.13 -9.99 12.58
CA THR A 65 -12.67 -10.39 11.28
C THR A 65 -12.10 -9.53 10.16
N GLU A 66 -12.01 -8.21 10.37
CA GLU A 66 -11.40 -7.26 9.44
C GLU A 66 -9.95 -7.66 9.13
N LEU A 67 -9.13 -7.89 10.18
CA LEU A 67 -7.74 -8.32 10.05
C LEU A 67 -7.60 -9.62 9.25
N LEU A 68 -8.40 -10.64 9.58
CA LEU A 68 -8.36 -11.94 8.90
C LEU A 68 -8.76 -11.84 7.44
N LEU A 69 -9.77 -11.03 7.11
CA LEU A 69 -10.19 -10.82 5.71
C LEU A 69 -9.12 -10.07 4.90
N TYR A 70 -8.49 -9.02 5.47
CA TYR A 70 -7.36 -8.36 4.81
C TYR A 70 -6.21 -9.32 4.56
N SER A 71 -5.90 -10.17 5.53
CA SER A 71 -4.82 -11.17 5.41
C SER A 71 -5.17 -12.25 4.40
N ALA A 72 -6.43 -12.71 4.32
CA ALA A 72 -6.88 -13.68 3.33
C ALA A 72 -6.81 -13.11 1.91
N SER A 73 -7.29 -11.87 1.70
CA SER A 73 -7.17 -11.16 0.42
C SER A 73 -5.70 -11.05 -0.02
N ARG A 74 -4.81 -10.66 0.92
CA ARG A 74 -3.36 -10.55 0.68
C ARG A 74 -2.72 -11.88 0.33
N ALA A 75 -3.05 -12.96 1.03
CA ALA A 75 -2.50 -14.27 0.75
C ALA A 75 -2.84 -14.73 -0.67
N GLN A 76 -4.10 -14.56 -1.09
CA GLN A 76 -4.53 -14.86 -2.46
C GLN A 76 -3.79 -13.97 -3.47
N HIS A 77 -3.74 -12.66 -3.23
CA HIS A 77 -3.12 -11.69 -4.12
C HIS A 77 -1.62 -11.93 -4.27
N THR A 78 -0.91 -12.12 -3.17
CA THR A 78 0.54 -12.35 -3.21
C THR A 78 0.88 -13.66 -3.92
N GLY A 79 0.17 -14.75 -3.57
CA GLY A 79 0.43 -16.07 -4.15
C GLY A 79 0.11 -16.15 -5.65
N GLU A 80 -1.03 -15.58 -6.05
CA GLU A 80 -1.53 -15.73 -7.42
C GLU A 80 -0.96 -14.70 -8.40
N TRP A 81 -0.68 -13.45 -7.96
CA TRP A 81 -0.27 -12.38 -8.86
C TRP A 81 1.12 -11.82 -8.58
N ILE A 82 1.45 -11.46 -7.32
CA ILE A 82 2.71 -10.77 -7.02
C ILE A 82 3.90 -11.70 -7.24
N LEU A 83 3.90 -12.88 -6.63
CA LEU A 83 5.00 -13.83 -6.73
C LEU A 83 5.30 -14.27 -8.17
N PRO A 84 4.31 -14.65 -9.00
CA PRO A 84 4.56 -14.94 -10.40
C PRO A 84 5.12 -13.75 -11.18
N ALA A 85 4.60 -12.53 -10.95
CA ALA A 85 5.08 -11.34 -11.62
C ALA A 85 6.55 -11.02 -11.27
N LEU A 86 6.92 -11.14 -9.99
CA LEU A 86 8.31 -10.98 -9.53
C LEU A 86 9.22 -12.06 -10.11
N LYS A 87 8.76 -13.32 -10.18
CA LYS A 87 9.49 -14.41 -10.79
C LYS A 87 9.76 -14.18 -12.29
N ASP A 88 8.80 -13.54 -12.97
CA ASP A 88 8.93 -13.14 -14.38
C ASP A 88 9.86 -11.92 -14.58
N GLY A 89 10.47 -11.41 -13.52
CA GLY A 89 11.36 -10.24 -13.57
C GLY A 89 10.65 -8.92 -13.82
N LYS A 90 9.35 -8.82 -13.50
CA LYS A 90 8.58 -7.58 -13.62
C LYS A 90 8.83 -6.64 -12.44
N ILE A 91 8.64 -5.35 -12.67
CA ILE A 91 8.50 -4.36 -11.60
C ILE A 91 7.03 -4.37 -11.19
N VAL A 92 6.77 -4.87 -9.98
CA VAL A 92 5.42 -4.87 -9.39
C VAL A 92 5.22 -3.56 -8.64
N VAL A 93 4.14 -2.82 -8.98
CA VAL A 93 3.76 -1.57 -8.33
C VAL A 93 2.38 -1.75 -7.70
N CYS A 94 2.32 -1.70 -6.37
CA CYS A 94 1.09 -1.97 -5.61
C CYS A 94 0.62 -0.73 -4.84
N ASP A 95 -0.66 -0.39 -5.00
CA ASP A 95 -1.34 0.62 -4.17
C ASP A 95 -1.80 -0.07 -2.89
N ARG A 96 -1.08 0.14 -1.79
CA ARG A 96 -1.13 -0.51 -0.48
C ARG A 96 -0.60 -1.95 -0.48
N TYR A 97 -0.06 -2.34 0.66
CA TYR A 97 0.34 -3.70 1.01
C TYR A 97 0.22 -3.90 2.52
N TYR A 98 1.04 -4.75 3.12
CA TYR A 98 0.91 -5.12 4.53
C TYR A 98 1.16 -3.97 5.52
N ASP A 99 1.89 -2.92 5.17
CA ASP A 99 2.10 -1.75 6.04
C ASP A 99 0.76 -1.08 6.38
N SER A 100 -0.22 -1.15 5.48
CA SER A 100 -1.61 -0.77 5.76
C SER A 100 -2.21 -1.57 6.92
N THR A 101 -1.93 -2.87 7.05
CA THR A 101 -2.47 -3.70 8.14
C THR A 101 -1.91 -3.27 9.50
N PHE A 102 -0.62 -2.98 9.59
CA PHE A 102 -0.03 -2.44 10.83
C PHE A 102 -0.66 -1.09 11.21
N ALA A 103 -0.93 -0.22 10.21
CA ALA A 103 -1.50 1.09 10.45
C ALA A 103 -2.98 1.03 10.85
N TYR A 104 -3.80 0.31 10.10
CA TYR A 104 -5.25 0.27 10.29
C TYR A 104 -5.67 -0.73 11.37
N GLN A 105 -5.29 -2.01 11.25
CA GLN A 105 -5.72 -3.05 12.18
C GLN A 105 -4.86 -3.05 13.44
N GLY A 106 -3.57 -2.83 13.32
CA GLY A 106 -2.67 -2.75 14.46
C GLY A 106 -2.93 -1.51 15.30
N ALA A 107 -2.54 -0.33 14.81
CA ALA A 107 -2.60 0.89 15.60
C ALA A 107 -4.02 1.41 15.80
N ALA A 108 -4.81 1.57 14.73
CA ALA A 108 -6.11 2.23 14.83
C ALA A 108 -7.22 1.32 15.39
N ARG A 109 -7.16 -0.02 15.19
CA ARG A 109 -8.03 -1.01 15.84
C ARG A 109 -7.45 -1.56 17.16
N SER A 110 -6.21 -1.21 17.50
CA SER A 110 -5.53 -1.65 18.73
C SER A 110 -5.37 -3.18 18.84
N LEU A 111 -5.18 -3.86 17.70
CA LEU A 111 -4.92 -5.29 17.69
C LEU A 111 -3.43 -5.57 17.98
N ASP A 112 -3.15 -6.79 18.42
CA ASP A 112 -1.82 -7.24 18.81
C ASP A 112 -0.83 -7.18 17.62
N MET A 113 0.22 -6.38 17.76
CA MET A 113 1.21 -6.13 16.70
C MET A 113 2.09 -7.35 16.42
N GLU A 114 2.35 -8.20 17.44
CA GLU A 114 3.16 -9.39 17.25
C GLU A 114 2.38 -10.44 16.46
N PHE A 115 1.11 -10.64 16.79
CA PHE A 115 0.23 -11.50 16.02
C PHE A 115 0.07 -11.02 14.57
N ILE A 116 -0.10 -9.70 14.35
CA ILE A 116 -0.17 -9.12 13.01
C ILE A 116 1.12 -9.40 12.23
N ARG A 117 2.29 -9.33 12.87
CA ARG A 117 3.58 -9.61 12.21
C ARG A 117 3.65 -11.06 11.75
N ILE A 118 3.29 -12.02 12.62
CA ILE A 118 3.24 -13.44 12.27
C ILE A 118 2.25 -13.72 11.13
N LEU A 119 1.05 -13.16 11.22
CA LEU A 119 0.00 -13.33 10.21
C LEU A 119 0.39 -12.69 8.86
N THR A 120 1.03 -11.52 8.91
CA THR A 120 1.55 -10.84 7.73
C THR A 120 2.62 -11.68 7.04
N ASP A 121 3.58 -12.18 7.79
CA ASP A 121 4.67 -13.03 7.26
C ASP A 121 4.12 -14.28 6.56
N PHE A 122 3.13 -14.92 7.17
CA PHE A 122 2.41 -16.03 6.56
C PHE A 122 1.67 -15.62 5.28
N ALA A 123 0.88 -14.54 5.32
CA ALA A 123 0.02 -14.12 4.22
C ALA A 123 0.80 -13.52 3.03
N THR A 124 2.02 -13.08 3.25
CA THR A 124 2.90 -12.54 2.20
C THR A 124 3.88 -13.55 1.63
N TYR A 125 3.88 -14.78 2.12
CA TYR A 125 4.91 -15.79 1.75
C TYR A 125 6.32 -15.22 1.95
N HIS A 126 6.56 -14.48 3.04
CA HIS A 126 7.83 -13.78 3.35
C HIS A 126 8.26 -12.76 2.29
N THR A 127 7.31 -12.22 1.49
CA THR A 127 7.61 -11.28 0.42
C THR A 127 7.48 -9.86 0.91
N ASN A 128 8.61 -9.16 1.02
CA ASN A 128 8.68 -7.76 1.43
C ASN A 128 8.84 -6.83 0.21
N PRO A 129 8.30 -5.61 0.26
CA PRO A 129 8.61 -4.59 -0.73
C PRO A 129 10.09 -4.21 -0.70
N ASP A 130 10.68 -4.00 -1.87
CA ASP A 130 12.01 -3.43 -2.01
C ASP A 130 12.01 -1.92 -1.71
N LEU A 131 10.94 -1.22 -2.13
CA LEU A 131 10.70 0.20 -1.85
C LEU A 131 9.25 0.43 -1.44
N THR A 132 9.04 1.26 -0.42
CA THR A 132 7.72 1.73 0.02
C THR A 132 7.69 3.26 0.01
N PHE A 133 6.87 3.84 -0.85
CA PHE A 133 6.63 5.29 -0.86
C PHE A 133 5.48 5.64 0.07
N LEU A 134 5.79 6.31 1.17
CA LEU A 134 4.79 6.86 2.07
C LEU A 134 4.46 8.29 1.65
N LEU A 135 3.24 8.51 1.16
CA LEU A 135 2.73 9.84 0.87
C LEU A 135 2.11 10.41 2.14
N ASP A 136 2.91 11.16 2.91
CA ASP A 136 2.46 11.76 4.16
C ASP A 136 1.60 12.99 3.88
N LEU A 137 0.37 12.97 4.42
CA LEU A 137 -0.61 14.03 4.28
C LEU A 137 -1.37 14.20 5.61
N SER A 138 -1.78 15.42 5.93
CA SER A 138 -2.65 15.62 7.08
C SER A 138 -4.05 15.03 6.83
N VAL A 139 -4.71 14.54 7.88
CA VAL A 139 -6.08 13.98 7.79
C VAL A 139 -7.04 15.02 7.22
N GLU A 140 -6.92 16.27 7.65
CA GLU A 140 -7.75 17.39 7.16
C GLU A 140 -7.63 17.54 5.64
N GLU A 141 -6.41 17.56 5.11
CA GLU A 141 -6.17 17.72 3.67
C GLU A 141 -6.64 16.49 2.89
N GLY A 142 -6.40 15.30 3.40
CA GLY A 142 -6.91 14.04 2.82
C GLY A 142 -8.42 14.06 2.66
N ARG A 143 -9.15 14.44 3.72
CA ARG A 143 -10.61 14.58 3.68
C ARG A 143 -11.11 15.64 2.67
N LYS A 144 -10.42 16.77 2.57
CA LYS A 144 -10.76 17.79 1.57
C LYS A 144 -10.69 17.24 0.15
N ARG A 145 -9.69 16.40 -0.15
CA ARG A 145 -9.50 15.83 -1.48
C ARG A 145 -10.54 14.78 -1.86
N ILE A 146 -11.09 14.05 -0.88
CA ILE A 146 -12.06 12.96 -1.14
C ILE A 146 -13.52 13.34 -0.87
N LYS A 147 -13.83 14.58 -0.46
CA LYS A 147 -15.15 15.01 0.00
C LYS A 147 -16.31 14.80 -1.00
N ASN A 148 -15.98 14.69 -2.29
CA ASN A 148 -16.97 14.59 -3.37
C ASN A 148 -17.29 13.13 -3.77
N ARG A 149 -16.82 12.15 -3.01
CA ARG A 149 -17.13 10.72 -3.25
C ARG A 149 -17.80 10.11 -2.03
N TYR A 150 -18.57 9.05 -2.24
CA TYR A 150 -19.14 8.28 -1.13
C TYR A 150 -18.00 7.53 -0.43
N PRO A 151 -17.84 7.73 0.89
CA PRO A 151 -16.80 7.05 1.64
C PRO A 151 -17.11 5.55 1.78
N ASP A 152 -16.09 4.73 1.75
CA ASP A 152 -16.20 3.34 2.15
C ASP A 152 -16.29 3.18 3.68
N ARG A 153 -16.32 1.93 4.17
CA ARG A 153 -16.49 1.63 5.58
C ARG A 153 -15.35 2.20 6.44
N LEU A 154 -14.09 2.10 5.99
CA LEU A 154 -12.93 2.61 6.72
C LEU A 154 -12.78 4.13 6.57
N GLU A 155 -13.06 4.67 5.39
CA GLU A 155 -13.06 6.12 5.15
C GLU A 155 -14.13 6.86 6.01
N SER A 156 -15.17 6.13 6.44
CA SER A 156 -16.23 6.65 7.30
C SER A 156 -15.85 6.76 8.78
N GLU A 157 -14.65 6.24 9.17
CA GLU A 157 -14.14 6.34 10.53
C GLU A 157 -13.83 7.80 10.92
N LYS A 158 -13.70 8.06 12.22
CA LYS A 158 -13.42 9.40 12.76
C LYS A 158 -11.97 9.84 12.48
N ASP A 159 -11.73 11.14 12.61
CA ASP A 159 -10.41 11.74 12.35
C ASP A 159 -9.32 11.17 13.28
N GLU A 160 -9.67 10.83 14.53
CA GLU A 160 -8.74 10.22 15.47
C GLU A 160 -8.21 8.87 14.95
N PHE A 161 -9.08 8.07 14.32
CA PHE A 161 -8.69 6.80 13.68
C PHE A 161 -7.66 7.04 12.57
N HIS A 162 -7.95 7.96 11.66
CA HIS A 162 -7.03 8.29 10.55
C HIS A 162 -5.73 8.93 11.04
N GLN A 163 -5.77 9.67 12.17
CA GLN A 163 -4.56 10.20 12.78
C GLN A 163 -3.69 9.09 13.39
N CYS A 164 -4.29 8.07 14.01
CA CYS A 164 -3.58 6.87 14.45
C CYS A 164 -2.92 6.15 13.28
N VAL A 165 -3.65 5.97 12.16
CA VAL A 165 -3.12 5.37 10.93
C VAL A 165 -1.90 6.13 10.41
N ARG A 166 -2.01 7.47 10.26
CA ARG A 166 -0.89 8.31 9.81
C ARG A 166 0.32 8.19 10.73
N ASN A 167 0.10 8.29 12.04
CA ASN A 167 1.18 8.20 13.02
C ASN A 167 1.91 6.85 12.95
N GLN A 168 1.18 5.76 12.73
CA GLN A 168 1.75 4.43 12.59
C GLN A 168 2.57 4.29 11.30
N TYR A 169 2.11 4.83 10.17
CA TYR A 169 2.92 4.85 8.95
C TYR A 169 4.26 5.59 9.16
N LEU A 170 4.23 6.74 9.84
CA LEU A 170 5.45 7.48 10.16
C LEU A 170 6.35 6.72 11.16
N ALA A 171 5.78 5.90 12.05
CA ALA A 171 6.55 5.03 12.93
C ALA A 171 7.23 3.91 12.13
N LEU A 172 6.51 3.23 11.22
CA LEU A 172 7.06 2.22 10.33
C LEU A 172 8.17 2.77 9.42
N ALA A 173 8.00 3.99 8.90
CA ALA A 173 9.04 4.62 8.09
C ALA A 173 10.34 4.90 8.88
N ARG A 174 10.24 5.16 10.19
CA ARG A 174 11.42 5.30 11.07
C ARG A 174 12.02 3.95 11.47
N GLU A 175 11.19 2.90 11.57
CA GLU A 175 11.63 1.54 11.90
C GLU A 175 12.34 0.85 10.71
N TYR A 176 11.92 1.14 9.47
CA TYR A 176 12.43 0.53 8.24
C TYR A 176 12.95 1.57 7.22
N PRO A 177 13.92 2.44 7.61
CA PRO A 177 14.36 3.55 6.78
C PRO A 177 15.04 3.12 5.47
N GLU A 178 15.52 1.86 5.39
CA GLU A 178 16.16 1.29 4.22
C GLU A 178 15.22 1.10 3.03
N ARG A 179 13.92 0.84 3.30
CA ARG A 179 12.93 0.63 2.25
C ARG A 179 11.89 1.75 2.15
N PHE A 180 11.68 2.53 3.22
CA PHE A 180 10.71 3.62 3.21
C PHE A 180 11.28 4.92 2.65
N VAL A 181 10.52 5.54 1.75
CA VAL A 181 10.74 6.89 1.24
C VAL A 181 9.52 7.74 1.61
N VAL A 182 9.68 8.64 2.57
CA VAL A 182 8.59 9.54 2.99
C VAL A 182 8.58 10.77 2.11
N LEU A 183 7.44 11.05 1.48
CA LEU A 183 7.23 12.18 0.60
C LEU A 183 6.08 13.05 1.13
N ASP A 184 6.24 14.35 1.04
CA ASP A 184 5.19 15.31 1.37
C ASP A 184 4.06 15.21 0.34
N GLY A 185 2.93 14.60 0.73
CA GLY A 185 1.75 14.42 -0.10
C GLY A 185 1.01 15.72 -0.46
N SER A 186 1.40 16.87 0.12
CA SER A 186 0.83 18.18 -0.19
C SER A 186 1.45 18.81 -1.45
N LEU A 187 2.62 18.36 -1.87
CA LEU A 187 3.33 18.85 -3.05
C LEU A 187 2.55 18.60 -4.36
N PRO A 188 2.83 19.35 -5.42
CA PRO A 188 2.26 19.09 -6.75
C PRO A 188 2.54 17.66 -7.19
N LYS A 189 1.56 17.02 -7.85
CA LYS A 189 1.65 15.60 -8.26
C LYS A 189 2.86 15.31 -9.16
N GLU A 190 3.25 16.27 -10.01
CA GLU A 190 4.42 16.19 -10.89
C GLU A 190 5.72 16.20 -10.10
N THR A 191 5.80 17.00 -9.03
CA THR A 191 6.97 17.05 -8.14
C THR A 191 7.15 15.71 -7.43
N ILE A 192 6.06 15.18 -6.84
CA ILE A 192 6.08 13.87 -6.18
C ILE A 192 6.48 12.77 -7.18
N HIS A 193 5.89 12.81 -8.39
CA HIS A 193 6.20 11.84 -9.43
C HIS A 193 7.69 11.82 -9.80
N ASN A 194 8.29 13.00 -9.98
CA ASN A 194 9.72 13.09 -10.30
C ASN A 194 10.60 12.53 -9.19
N MET A 195 10.27 12.80 -7.92
CA MET A 195 10.99 12.24 -6.77
C MET A 195 10.86 10.70 -6.72
N VAL A 196 9.66 10.18 -6.95
CA VAL A 196 9.39 8.73 -7.00
C VAL A 196 10.19 8.09 -8.13
N LEU A 197 10.07 8.63 -9.34
CA LEU A 197 10.74 8.07 -10.53
C LEU A 197 12.26 8.07 -10.37
N THR A 198 12.85 9.18 -9.92
CA THR A 198 14.29 9.27 -9.65
C THR A 198 14.72 8.17 -8.68
N LYS A 199 14.03 8.04 -7.54
CA LYS A 199 14.37 7.03 -6.52
C LYS A 199 14.27 5.59 -7.05
N VAL A 200 13.27 5.31 -7.87
CA VAL A 200 13.10 3.98 -8.49
C VAL A 200 14.21 3.69 -9.49
N LEU A 201 14.56 4.68 -10.34
CA LEU A 201 15.64 4.50 -11.32
C LEU A 201 17.01 4.33 -10.65
N ASP A 202 17.30 5.07 -9.58
CA ASP A 202 18.50 4.92 -8.77
C ASP A 202 18.57 3.50 -8.17
N TYR A 203 17.45 3.00 -7.64
CA TYR A 203 17.38 1.65 -7.09
C TYR A 203 17.63 0.57 -8.17
N ILE A 204 17.03 0.72 -9.35
CA ILE A 204 17.23 -0.19 -10.48
C ILE A 204 18.70 -0.16 -10.94
N GLY A 205 19.30 1.03 -11.06
CA GLY A 205 20.70 1.20 -11.44
C GLY A 205 21.66 0.47 -10.49
N ALA A 206 21.46 0.65 -9.18
CA ALA A 206 22.26 -0.02 -8.16
C ALA A 206 22.14 -1.56 -8.21
N GLN A 207 21.01 -2.12 -8.64
CA GLN A 207 20.82 -3.58 -8.79
C GLN A 207 21.52 -4.13 -10.06
N CYS A 208 21.83 -3.29 -11.04
CA CYS A 208 22.52 -3.73 -12.28
C CYS A 208 24.06 -3.73 -12.15
N GLU A 209 24.60 -3.11 -11.09
CA GLU A 209 26.05 -3.04 -10.84
C GLU A 209 26.56 -4.19 -9.93
N LEU A 210 25.66 -5.02 -9.40
CA LEU A 210 25.93 -6.22 -8.58
C LEU A 210 25.78 -7.48 -9.41
#